data_adbd9d32ff0254e6383f5cd3ae3bd1bc
#
_entry.id   adbd9d32ff0254e6383f5cd3ae3bd1bc
#
_cell.length_a   1.000
_cell.length_b   1.000
_cell.length_c   1.000
_cell.angle_alpha   90.00
_cell.angle_beta   90.00
_cell.angle_gamma   90.00
#
_symmetry.space_group_name_H-M   'P 1'
#
loop_
_entity.id
_entity.type
_entity.pdbx_description
1 polymer ?
#
loop_
_entity_poly.entity_id
_entity_poly.type
_entity_poly.pdbx_seq_one_letter_code
_entity_poly.pdbx_strand_id
1 'polypeptide(L)'
;MESVYMTLNYIQTNLLTWDNPFNCKGSDVIVCISGNPGIPDFYIEFAAELHKSTGLPVCVTEGQITHKLDLISNKIDKNSKIHLIGHSIGAWLVIEALDKQKELLEKVASINLLFPTIQGMAVAENGKYLNKIVRRFHTITILLFTLVHILPEFLKQFLIAIYLKFNSLPPHYSERILKYLRPKIGEKVLYLAYDEMDRVVELNTEALENIKHLTNVIYSDRDGWAPLSYMDDLKQFQPEMNMKQVSIDHAFVLKYSEEIAEM
;
A
#
# COMPACT_ATOMS: atom_id res chain seq x y z
N MET A 1 2.51 -1.71 19.35
CA MET A 1 2.15 -0.82 18.23
C MET A 1 1.88 0.58 18.76
N GLU A 2 2.44 1.57 18.11
CA GLU A 2 2.24 2.99 18.43
C GLU A 2 1.78 3.75 17.17
N SER A 3 0.94 4.79 17.37
CA SER A 3 0.58 5.72 16.29
C SER A 3 1.38 7.00 16.51
N VAL A 4 2.29 7.30 15.56
CA VAL A 4 3.22 8.41 15.64
C VAL A 4 2.89 9.45 14.57
N TYR A 5 2.68 10.70 14.99
CA TYR A 5 2.53 11.82 14.06
C TYR A 5 3.88 12.48 13.82
N MET A 6 4.30 12.52 12.58
CA MET A 6 5.59 13.10 12.18
C MET A 6 5.42 14.04 11.00
N THR A 7 6.16 15.14 10.99
CA THR A 7 6.21 16.02 9.82
C THR A 7 7.19 15.44 8.80
N LEU A 8 6.65 15.01 7.66
CA LEU A 8 7.40 14.53 6.50
C LEU A 8 7.15 15.47 5.34
N ASN A 9 8.22 16.01 4.75
CA ASN A 9 8.13 16.97 3.66
C ASN A 9 7.06 18.06 3.92
N TYR A 10 7.12 18.71 5.11
CA TYR A 10 6.22 19.76 5.59
C TYR A 10 4.76 19.35 5.83
N ILE A 11 4.40 18.06 5.72
CA ILE A 11 3.05 17.55 5.94
C ILE A 11 3.05 16.63 7.15
N GLN A 12 2.08 16.85 8.05
CA GLN A 12 1.87 15.97 9.19
C GLN A 12 1.31 14.64 8.71
N THR A 13 2.09 13.58 8.90
CA THR A 13 1.80 12.22 8.45
C THR A 13 1.65 11.31 9.65
N ASN A 14 0.63 10.47 9.65
CA ASN A 14 0.45 9.41 10.64
C ASN A 14 1.23 8.16 10.22
N LEU A 15 2.03 7.64 11.14
CA LEU A 15 2.79 6.41 10.99
C LEU A 15 2.32 5.43 12.05
N LEU A 16 2.22 4.15 11.69
CA LEU A 16 2.08 3.07 12.67
C LEU A 16 3.42 2.38 12.84
N THR A 17 3.87 2.20 14.07
CA THR A 17 5.16 1.59 14.37
C THR A 17 5.04 0.44 15.36
N TRP A 18 5.85 -0.57 15.15
CA TRP A 18 6.16 -1.65 16.08
C TRP A 18 7.62 -1.52 16.43
N ASP A 19 7.94 -1.42 17.71
CA ASP A 19 9.21 -0.92 18.23
C ASP A 19 9.55 0.49 17.70
N ASN A 20 10.80 0.92 17.83
CA ASN A 20 11.21 2.26 17.44
C ASN A 20 12.12 2.24 16.19
N PRO A 21 11.55 2.39 14.97
CA PRO A 21 12.34 2.36 13.72
C PRO A 21 13.25 3.59 13.54
N PHE A 22 13.07 4.61 14.39
CA PHE A 22 13.83 5.86 14.32
C PHE A 22 15.11 5.84 15.16
N ASN A 23 15.19 4.91 16.12
CA ASN A 23 16.34 4.73 17.01
C ASN A 23 16.41 3.25 17.45
N CYS A 24 16.78 2.37 16.55
CA CYS A 24 16.88 0.93 16.79
C CYS A 24 18.33 0.42 16.90
N LYS A 25 19.27 1.33 17.13
CA LYS A 25 20.71 1.02 17.34
C LYS A 25 21.34 0.22 16.19
N GLY A 26 20.91 0.49 14.97
CA GLY A 26 21.42 -0.16 13.76
C GLY A 26 20.78 -1.51 13.43
N SER A 27 19.75 -1.94 14.14
CA SER A 27 18.94 -3.09 13.69
C SER A 27 18.23 -2.74 12.38
N ASP A 28 18.07 -3.72 11.49
CA ASP A 28 17.34 -3.51 10.25
C ASP A 28 15.89 -3.12 10.53
N VAL A 29 15.28 -2.39 9.60
CA VAL A 29 13.93 -1.83 9.73
C VAL A 29 13.07 -2.23 8.55
N ILE A 30 11.84 -2.66 8.80
CA ILE A 30 10.85 -2.89 7.76
C ILE A 30 10.02 -1.60 7.57
N VAL A 31 10.01 -1.07 6.35
CA VAL A 31 9.17 0.08 5.95
C VAL A 31 8.12 -0.39 4.97
N CYS A 32 6.87 -0.42 5.41
CA CYS A 32 5.72 -0.83 4.61
C CYS A 32 5.01 0.41 4.05
N ILE A 33 4.96 0.49 2.74
CA ILE A 33 4.27 1.55 1.98
C ILE A 33 2.91 1.01 1.54
N SER A 34 1.85 1.60 2.09
CA SER A 34 0.48 1.17 1.83
C SER A 34 0.02 1.51 0.42
N GLY A 35 -0.95 0.72 -0.07
CA GLY A 35 -1.73 1.04 -1.26
C GLY A 35 -2.85 2.06 -0.97
N ASN A 36 -3.55 2.50 -2.01
CA ASN A 36 -4.77 3.28 -1.86
C ASN A 36 -5.87 2.38 -1.22
N PRO A 37 -6.58 2.81 -0.20
CA PRO A 37 -6.89 4.18 0.24
C PRO A 37 -5.85 4.87 1.16
N GLY A 38 -4.68 4.31 1.37
CA GLY A 38 -3.64 4.95 2.16
C GLY A 38 -3.95 5.05 3.66
N ILE A 39 -4.75 4.13 4.20
CA ILE A 39 -5.10 4.10 5.61
C ILE A 39 -4.23 3.05 6.30
N PRO A 40 -3.23 3.43 7.10
CA PRO A 40 -2.31 2.49 7.75
C PRO A 40 -3.01 1.46 8.64
N ASP A 41 -4.17 1.81 9.20
CA ASP A 41 -4.97 0.92 10.08
C ASP A 41 -5.33 -0.43 9.41
N PHE A 42 -5.43 -0.49 8.07
CA PHE A 42 -5.70 -1.75 7.36
C PHE A 42 -4.50 -2.71 7.36
N TYR A 43 -3.31 -2.22 7.68
CA TYR A 43 -2.07 -2.99 7.70
C TYR A 43 -1.67 -3.44 9.10
N ILE A 44 -2.49 -3.20 10.13
CA ILE A 44 -2.15 -3.51 11.53
C ILE A 44 -1.83 -4.99 11.71
N GLU A 45 -2.67 -5.87 11.19
CA GLU A 45 -2.49 -7.32 11.33
C GLU A 45 -1.25 -7.80 10.57
N PHE A 46 -1.05 -7.31 9.36
CA PHE A 46 0.11 -7.63 8.52
C PHE A 46 1.42 -7.18 9.17
N ALA A 47 1.48 -5.93 9.61
CA ALA A 47 2.69 -5.38 10.22
C ALA A 47 2.99 -6.01 11.59
N ALA A 48 1.95 -6.37 12.35
CA ALA A 48 2.11 -7.09 13.61
C ALA A 48 2.71 -8.47 13.39
N GLU A 49 2.29 -9.19 12.35
CA GLU A 49 2.83 -10.51 12.02
C GLU A 49 4.27 -10.41 11.49
N LEU A 50 4.57 -9.43 10.64
CA LEU A 50 5.95 -9.14 10.21
C LEU A 50 6.87 -8.87 11.40
N HIS A 51 6.42 -8.03 12.34
CA HIS A 51 7.22 -7.76 13.54
C HIS A 51 7.41 -9.00 14.40
N LYS A 52 6.36 -9.78 14.59
CA LYS A 52 6.39 -11.04 15.39
C LYS A 52 7.32 -12.08 14.76
N SER A 53 7.28 -12.26 13.45
CA SER A 53 8.06 -13.28 12.74
C SER A 53 9.53 -12.90 12.58
N THR A 54 9.84 -11.62 12.39
CA THR A 54 11.20 -11.14 12.14
C THR A 54 11.91 -10.58 13.38
N GLY A 55 11.17 -10.10 14.37
CA GLY A 55 11.69 -9.34 15.50
C GLY A 55 12.21 -7.94 15.12
N LEU A 56 12.04 -7.50 13.88
CA LEU A 56 12.51 -6.20 13.41
C LEU A 56 11.48 -5.09 13.70
N PRO A 57 11.94 -3.86 13.94
CA PRO A 57 11.05 -2.69 13.95
C PRO A 57 10.32 -2.55 12.62
N VAL A 58 9.01 -2.27 12.68
CA VAL A 58 8.16 -2.08 11.50
C VAL A 58 7.57 -0.68 11.50
N CYS A 59 7.59 -0.01 10.36
CA CYS A 59 6.94 1.28 10.12
C CYS A 59 5.98 1.17 8.96
N VAL A 60 4.69 1.39 9.19
CA VAL A 60 3.68 1.51 8.12
C VAL A 60 3.42 2.97 7.83
N THR A 61 3.46 3.35 6.56
CA THR A 61 3.31 4.74 6.13
C THR A 61 2.43 4.89 4.91
N GLU A 62 1.72 6.01 4.85
CA GLU A 62 0.97 6.49 3.68
C GLU A 62 1.67 7.69 3.01
N GLY A 63 1.13 8.16 1.89
CA GLY A 63 1.56 9.41 1.28
C GLY A 63 2.40 9.22 0.02
N GLN A 64 2.85 10.35 -0.54
CA GLN A 64 3.52 10.43 -1.84
C GLN A 64 5.04 10.18 -1.74
N ILE A 65 5.71 10.08 -2.90
CA ILE A 65 7.15 9.77 -3.04
C ILE A 65 8.02 10.67 -2.14
N THR A 66 7.79 11.98 -2.14
CA THR A 66 8.58 12.93 -1.34
C THR A 66 8.53 12.68 0.17
N HIS A 67 7.38 12.20 0.67
CA HIS A 67 7.24 11.80 2.08
C HIS A 67 8.06 10.55 2.39
N LYS A 68 8.10 9.58 1.46
CA LYS A 68 8.89 8.34 1.62
C LYS A 68 10.38 8.64 1.62
N LEU A 69 10.81 9.50 0.71
CA LEU A 69 12.21 9.95 0.64
C LEU A 69 12.62 10.64 1.94
N ASP A 70 11.80 11.55 2.47
CA ASP A 70 12.08 12.21 3.75
C ASP A 70 12.11 11.23 4.93
N LEU A 71 11.16 10.28 4.99
CA LEU A 71 11.12 9.24 6.01
C LEU A 71 12.40 8.40 6.00
N ILE A 72 12.74 7.84 4.84
CA ILE A 72 13.86 6.90 4.67
C ILE A 72 15.20 7.61 4.87
N SER A 73 15.37 8.81 4.30
CA SER A 73 16.65 9.54 4.35
C SER A 73 16.92 10.19 5.69
N ASN A 74 15.87 10.71 6.36
CA ASN A 74 16.05 11.64 7.45
C ASN A 74 15.49 11.16 8.81
N LYS A 75 14.58 10.18 8.82
CA LYS A 75 13.87 9.76 10.04
C LYS A 75 14.24 8.37 10.50
N ILE A 76 14.31 7.39 9.60
CA ILE A 76 14.75 6.03 9.94
C ILE A 76 16.18 6.05 10.44
N ASP A 77 16.49 5.21 11.43
CA ASP A 77 17.83 5.09 12.01
C ASP A 77 18.90 5.01 10.89
N LYS A 78 19.90 5.89 11.00
CA LYS A 78 20.91 6.07 9.93
C LYS A 78 21.81 4.86 9.74
N ASN A 79 21.96 4.05 10.77
CA ASN A 79 22.83 2.87 10.79
C ASN A 79 22.09 1.60 10.34
N SER A 80 20.78 1.68 10.11
CA SER A 80 19.94 0.54 9.75
C SER A 80 19.90 0.33 8.25
N LYS A 81 19.86 -0.94 7.84
CA LYS A 81 19.38 -1.33 6.52
C LYS A 81 17.87 -1.38 6.53
N ILE A 82 17.27 -1.26 5.36
CA ILE A 82 15.82 -1.13 5.21
C ILE A 82 15.29 -2.23 4.31
N HIS A 83 14.29 -2.95 4.80
CA HIS A 83 13.45 -3.83 4.00
C HIS A 83 12.22 -3.05 3.55
N LEU A 84 12.15 -2.71 2.26
CA LEU A 84 11.01 -1.99 1.70
C LEU A 84 9.90 -2.96 1.31
N ILE A 85 8.67 -2.68 1.72
CA ILE A 85 7.48 -3.39 1.28
C ILE A 85 6.55 -2.37 0.62
N GLY A 86 6.20 -2.62 -0.63
CA GLY A 86 5.23 -1.79 -1.36
C GLY A 86 4.01 -2.62 -1.76
N HIS A 87 2.81 -2.26 -1.29
CA HIS A 87 1.57 -2.90 -1.69
C HIS A 87 0.81 -2.06 -2.71
N SER A 88 0.32 -2.69 -3.78
CA SER A 88 -0.50 -2.00 -4.79
C SER A 88 0.27 -0.82 -5.39
N ILE A 89 -0.28 0.39 -5.37
CA ILE A 89 0.41 1.63 -5.77
C ILE A 89 1.66 1.91 -4.92
N GLY A 90 1.73 1.39 -3.69
CA GLY A 90 2.92 1.45 -2.86
C GLY A 90 4.15 0.82 -3.53
N ALA A 91 3.96 -0.19 -4.36
CA ALA A 91 5.02 -0.79 -5.17
C ALA A 91 5.59 0.19 -6.20
N TRP A 92 4.73 0.89 -6.92
CA TRP A 92 5.14 1.96 -7.84
C TRP A 92 5.88 3.09 -7.11
N LEU A 93 5.37 3.49 -5.94
CA LEU A 93 6.00 4.52 -5.13
C LEU A 93 7.41 4.11 -4.66
N VAL A 94 7.64 2.83 -4.34
CA VAL A 94 8.99 2.30 -4.02
C VAL A 94 9.92 2.43 -5.21
N ILE A 95 9.49 1.96 -6.39
CA ILE A 95 10.30 1.98 -7.61
C ILE A 95 10.69 3.41 -7.97
N GLU A 96 9.72 4.31 -8.04
CA GLU A 96 9.95 5.71 -8.40
C GLU A 96 10.79 6.48 -7.35
N ALA A 97 10.64 6.15 -6.06
CA ALA A 97 11.45 6.76 -5.01
C ALA A 97 12.92 6.37 -5.14
N LEU A 98 13.20 5.09 -5.41
CA LEU A 98 14.57 4.58 -5.57
C LEU A 98 15.20 5.05 -6.89
N ASP A 99 14.42 5.19 -7.95
CA ASP A 99 14.91 5.77 -9.21
C ASP A 99 15.27 7.24 -9.05
N LYS A 100 14.43 7.99 -8.35
CA LYS A 100 14.64 9.42 -8.09
C LYS A 100 15.83 9.70 -7.18
N GLN A 101 16.16 8.80 -6.26
CA GLN A 101 17.27 8.94 -5.30
C GLN A 101 18.03 7.63 -5.17
N LYS A 102 18.90 7.37 -6.16
CA LYS A 102 19.64 6.11 -6.31
C LYS A 102 20.58 5.82 -5.12
N GLU A 103 21.04 6.85 -4.40
CA GLU A 103 21.87 6.70 -3.21
C GLU A 103 21.17 5.94 -2.07
N LEU A 104 19.83 5.91 -2.07
CA LEU A 104 19.08 5.14 -1.08
C LEU A 104 19.27 3.63 -1.22
N LEU A 105 19.66 3.13 -2.41
CA LEU A 105 19.92 1.71 -2.64
C LEU A 105 21.00 1.17 -1.70
N GLU A 106 21.97 1.98 -1.31
CA GLU A 106 22.98 1.57 -0.34
C GLU A 106 22.40 1.20 1.04
N LYS A 107 21.23 1.74 1.38
CA LYS A 107 20.52 1.43 2.62
C LYS A 107 19.52 0.28 2.48
N VAL A 108 19.14 -0.09 1.27
CA VAL A 108 18.11 -1.11 1.04
C VAL A 108 18.72 -2.50 1.14
N ALA A 109 18.13 -3.34 1.99
CA ALA A 109 18.47 -4.75 2.13
C ALA A 109 17.61 -5.65 1.23
N SER A 110 16.30 -5.33 1.10
CA SER A 110 15.38 -6.03 0.20
C SER A 110 14.21 -5.14 -0.20
N ILE A 111 13.57 -5.49 -1.31
CA ILE A 111 12.37 -4.84 -1.84
C ILE A 111 11.33 -5.94 -2.06
N ASN A 112 10.15 -5.79 -1.45
CA ASN A 112 9.07 -6.74 -1.56
C ASN A 112 7.85 -6.02 -2.16
N LEU A 113 7.53 -6.33 -3.40
CA LEU A 113 6.40 -5.75 -4.14
C LEU A 113 5.21 -6.70 -4.05
N LEU A 114 4.19 -6.29 -3.30
CA LEU A 114 3.00 -7.09 -3.04
C LEU A 114 1.84 -6.62 -3.92
N PHE A 115 1.34 -7.51 -4.79
CA PHE A 115 0.23 -7.20 -5.71
C PHE A 115 0.46 -5.88 -6.45
N PRO A 116 1.61 -5.72 -7.13
CA PRO A 116 2.12 -4.42 -7.55
C PRO A 116 1.33 -3.82 -8.71
N THR A 117 0.75 -2.63 -8.50
CA THR A 117 0.18 -1.79 -9.55
C THR A 117 1.25 -0.84 -10.07
N ILE A 118 2.02 -1.27 -11.05
CA ILE A 118 3.22 -0.56 -11.55
C ILE A 118 3.16 -0.18 -13.02
N GLN A 119 2.07 -0.55 -13.70
CA GLN A 119 1.78 -0.17 -15.08
C GLN A 119 0.29 -0.28 -15.38
N GLY A 120 -0.18 0.40 -16.42
CA GLY A 120 -1.48 0.22 -17.04
C GLY A 120 -2.70 0.32 -16.10
N MET A 121 -2.58 1.03 -14.97
CA MET A 121 -3.60 1.04 -13.93
C MET A 121 -4.99 1.42 -14.45
N ALA A 122 -5.07 2.44 -15.33
CA ALA A 122 -6.35 2.91 -15.90
C ALA A 122 -7.03 1.91 -16.85
N VAL A 123 -6.26 0.95 -17.42
CA VAL A 123 -6.75 -0.03 -18.39
C VAL A 123 -6.89 -1.44 -17.81
N ALA A 124 -6.47 -1.67 -16.57
CA ALA A 124 -6.81 -2.85 -15.79
C ALA A 124 -8.31 -2.97 -15.56
N GLU A 125 -8.83 -4.13 -15.20
CA GLU A 125 -10.27 -4.36 -15.04
C GLU A 125 -10.92 -3.37 -14.05
N ASN A 126 -10.39 -3.29 -12.84
CA ASN A 126 -10.87 -2.37 -11.82
C ASN A 126 -10.61 -0.90 -12.19
N GLY A 127 -9.47 -0.62 -12.83
CA GLY A 127 -9.12 0.71 -13.32
C GLY A 127 -10.09 1.23 -14.36
N LYS A 128 -10.51 0.40 -15.31
CA LYS A 128 -11.55 0.75 -16.30
C LYS A 128 -12.86 1.14 -15.65
N TYR A 129 -13.29 0.38 -14.64
CA TYR A 129 -14.51 0.70 -13.90
C TYR A 129 -14.37 2.05 -13.18
N LEU A 130 -13.30 2.22 -12.42
CA LEU A 130 -13.05 3.43 -11.65
C LEU A 130 -12.92 4.67 -12.57
N ASN A 131 -12.17 4.57 -13.66
CA ASN A 131 -11.92 5.68 -14.58
C ASN A 131 -13.14 6.04 -15.43
N LYS A 132 -13.86 5.04 -15.98
CA LYS A 132 -14.99 5.27 -16.89
C LYS A 132 -16.29 5.59 -16.17
N ILE A 133 -16.51 5.02 -14.98
CA ILE A 133 -17.78 5.16 -14.27
C ILE A 133 -17.61 6.09 -13.07
N VAL A 134 -16.79 5.73 -12.09
CA VAL A 134 -16.69 6.49 -10.83
C VAL A 134 -16.18 7.91 -11.07
N ARG A 135 -15.13 8.07 -11.88
CA ARG A 135 -14.56 9.37 -12.21
C ARG A 135 -15.55 10.25 -12.98
N ARG A 136 -16.32 9.67 -13.91
CA ARG A 136 -17.35 10.39 -14.66
C ARG A 136 -18.51 10.86 -13.78
N PHE A 137 -18.86 10.04 -12.79
CA PHE A 137 -19.96 10.33 -11.84
C PHE A 137 -19.41 10.74 -10.46
N HIS A 138 -18.23 11.36 -10.42
CA HIS A 138 -17.55 11.76 -9.18
C HIS A 138 -18.48 12.49 -8.19
N THR A 139 -19.21 13.52 -8.67
CA THR A 139 -20.12 14.30 -7.82
C THR A 139 -21.22 13.42 -7.21
N ILE A 140 -21.76 12.48 -7.97
CA ILE A 140 -22.77 11.54 -7.47
C ILE A 140 -22.15 10.61 -6.43
N THR A 141 -20.94 10.13 -6.66
CA THR A 141 -20.21 9.29 -5.70
C THR A 141 -19.98 10.01 -4.37
N ILE A 142 -19.56 11.29 -4.41
CA ILE A 142 -19.40 12.10 -3.19
C ILE A 142 -20.73 12.39 -2.51
N LEU A 143 -21.80 12.61 -3.27
CA LEU A 143 -23.16 12.73 -2.71
C LEU A 143 -23.57 11.45 -1.98
N LEU A 144 -23.30 10.27 -2.55
CA LEU A 144 -23.58 8.99 -1.89
C LEU A 144 -22.79 8.83 -0.58
N PHE A 145 -21.50 9.19 -0.56
CA PHE A 145 -20.72 9.22 0.68
C PHE A 145 -21.33 10.16 1.72
N THR A 146 -21.80 11.33 1.28
CA THR A 146 -22.46 12.30 2.16
C THR A 146 -23.77 11.73 2.70
N LEU A 147 -24.60 11.10 1.88
CA LEU A 147 -25.83 10.46 2.32
C LEU A 147 -25.57 9.34 3.34
N VAL A 148 -24.56 8.50 3.09
CA VAL A 148 -24.18 7.47 4.08
C VAL A 148 -23.67 8.13 5.37
N HIS A 149 -22.92 9.22 5.27
CA HIS A 149 -22.36 9.91 6.45
C HIS A 149 -23.43 10.49 7.39
N ILE A 150 -24.55 11.00 6.84
CA ILE A 150 -25.64 11.57 7.63
C ILE A 150 -26.61 10.54 8.20
N LEU A 151 -26.49 9.26 7.82
CA LEU A 151 -27.31 8.21 8.42
C LEU A 151 -27.07 8.12 9.93
N PRO A 152 -28.10 7.74 10.71
CA PRO A 152 -27.93 7.42 12.13
C PRO A 152 -26.85 6.36 12.35
N GLU A 153 -26.07 6.51 13.43
CA GLU A 153 -24.91 5.63 13.69
C GLU A 153 -25.27 4.14 13.72
N PHE A 154 -26.41 3.79 14.35
CA PHE A 154 -26.86 2.40 14.39
C PHE A 154 -27.12 1.80 13.00
N LEU A 155 -27.60 2.63 12.04
CA LEU A 155 -27.89 2.17 10.68
C LEU A 155 -26.59 1.98 9.89
N LYS A 156 -25.61 2.89 10.04
CA LYS A 156 -24.28 2.72 9.46
C LYS A 156 -23.60 1.45 9.96
N GLN A 157 -23.60 1.23 11.26
CA GLN A 157 -23.04 0.02 11.88
C GLN A 157 -23.74 -1.25 11.40
N PHE A 158 -25.06 -1.22 11.29
CA PHE A 158 -25.85 -2.35 10.77
C PHE A 158 -25.48 -2.68 9.31
N LEU A 159 -25.41 -1.66 8.43
CA LEU A 159 -25.02 -1.85 7.02
C LEU A 159 -23.59 -2.38 6.90
N ILE A 160 -22.67 -1.86 7.69
CA ILE A 160 -21.27 -2.34 7.72
C ILE A 160 -21.21 -3.76 8.25
N ALA A 161 -21.96 -4.11 9.30
CA ALA A 161 -22.00 -5.48 9.81
C ALA A 161 -22.49 -6.49 8.76
N ILE A 162 -23.49 -6.11 7.97
CA ILE A 162 -23.95 -6.92 6.82
C ILE A 162 -22.81 -7.07 5.80
N TYR A 163 -22.17 -5.98 5.40
CA TYR A 163 -21.06 -5.98 4.46
C TYR A 163 -19.90 -6.88 4.94
N LEU A 164 -19.48 -6.74 6.21
CA LEU A 164 -18.44 -7.56 6.81
C LEU A 164 -18.81 -9.05 6.80
N LYS A 165 -20.05 -9.37 7.16
CA LYS A 165 -20.55 -10.75 7.16
C LYS A 165 -20.53 -11.36 5.75
N PHE A 166 -21.04 -10.64 4.74
CA PHE A 166 -21.04 -11.11 3.35
C PHE A 166 -19.64 -11.34 2.81
N ASN A 167 -18.69 -10.50 3.21
CA ASN A 167 -17.30 -10.60 2.77
C ASN A 167 -16.43 -11.46 3.71
N SER A 168 -17.01 -12.11 4.73
CA SER A 168 -16.28 -12.89 5.72
C SER A 168 -15.12 -12.11 6.36
N LEU A 169 -15.36 -10.83 6.68
CA LEU A 169 -14.39 -9.94 7.30
C LEU A 169 -14.63 -9.86 8.82
N PRO A 170 -13.57 -9.76 9.63
CA PRO A 170 -13.69 -9.60 11.08
C PRO A 170 -14.41 -8.31 11.48
N PRO A 171 -15.17 -8.31 12.58
CA PRO A 171 -15.95 -7.15 13.04
C PRO A 171 -15.11 -5.89 13.33
N HIS A 172 -13.85 -6.03 13.71
CA HIS A 172 -12.96 -4.91 14.03
C HIS A 172 -12.67 -3.98 12.83
N TYR A 173 -12.89 -4.45 11.59
CA TYR A 173 -12.81 -3.59 10.41
C TYR A 173 -13.92 -2.53 10.32
N SER A 174 -14.99 -2.65 11.12
CA SER A 174 -16.10 -1.71 11.13
C SER A 174 -15.65 -0.26 11.32
N GLU A 175 -14.80 0.00 12.32
CA GLU A 175 -14.30 1.36 12.60
C GLU A 175 -13.40 1.89 11.49
N ARG A 176 -12.57 1.03 10.88
CA ARG A 176 -11.68 1.38 9.76
C ARG A 176 -12.49 1.79 8.54
N ILE A 177 -13.55 1.03 8.22
CA ILE A 177 -14.46 1.32 7.12
C ILE A 177 -15.24 2.63 7.39
N LEU A 178 -15.69 2.87 8.62
CA LEU A 178 -16.38 4.13 8.99
C LEU A 178 -15.49 5.35 8.79
N LYS A 179 -14.19 5.24 9.09
CA LYS A 179 -13.22 6.33 8.80
C LYS A 179 -13.17 6.63 7.29
N TYR A 180 -13.12 5.59 6.46
CA TYR A 180 -13.07 5.69 5.01
C TYR A 180 -14.33 6.32 4.39
N LEU A 181 -15.50 6.02 4.94
CA LEU A 181 -16.78 6.54 4.46
C LEU A 181 -17.05 8.01 4.80
N ARG A 182 -16.13 8.70 5.47
CA ARG A 182 -16.23 10.16 5.66
C ARG A 182 -16.07 10.86 4.30
N PRO A 183 -16.97 11.78 3.90
CA PRO A 183 -16.95 12.38 2.55
C PRO A 183 -15.63 13.00 2.17
N LYS A 184 -15.01 13.76 3.08
CA LYS A 184 -13.70 14.39 2.85
C LYS A 184 -12.55 13.38 2.65
N ILE A 185 -12.63 12.21 3.29
CA ILE A 185 -11.63 11.15 3.13
C ILE A 185 -11.89 10.42 1.82
N GLY A 186 -13.14 10.03 1.56
CA GLY A 186 -13.53 9.39 0.29
C GLY A 186 -13.19 10.23 -0.93
N GLU A 187 -13.42 11.55 -0.87
CA GLU A 187 -13.05 12.47 -1.94
C GLU A 187 -11.54 12.48 -2.19
N LYS A 188 -10.71 12.59 -1.13
CA LYS A 188 -9.25 12.55 -1.26
C LYS A 188 -8.75 11.23 -1.86
N VAL A 189 -9.32 10.11 -1.41
CA VAL A 189 -8.97 8.78 -1.90
C VAL A 189 -9.30 8.65 -3.39
N LEU A 190 -10.47 9.15 -3.83
CA LEU A 190 -10.82 9.15 -5.25
C LEU A 190 -9.89 10.03 -6.08
N TYR A 191 -9.54 11.22 -5.61
CA TYR A 191 -8.59 12.08 -6.31
C TYR A 191 -7.20 11.44 -6.42
N LEU A 192 -6.73 10.79 -5.35
CA LEU A 192 -5.47 10.03 -5.40
C LEU A 192 -5.56 8.91 -6.42
N ALA A 193 -6.65 8.13 -6.43
CA ALA A 193 -6.84 7.05 -7.40
C ALA A 193 -6.88 7.57 -8.85
N TYR A 194 -7.43 8.76 -9.09
CA TYR A 194 -7.42 9.36 -10.43
C TYR A 194 -6.02 9.81 -10.84
N ASP A 195 -5.26 10.44 -9.94
CA ASP A 195 -3.87 10.84 -10.17
C ASP A 195 -2.98 9.60 -10.42
N GLU A 196 -3.17 8.53 -9.66
CA GLU A 196 -2.49 7.25 -9.82
C GLU A 196 -2.77 6.64 -11.21
N MET A 197 -4.04 6.61 -11.65
CA MET A 197 -4.40 6.11 -12.97
C MET A 197 -3.82 6.96 -14.11
N ASP A 198 -3.64 8.25 -13.90
CA ASP A 198 -3.07 9.15 -14.89
C ASP A 198 -1.52 9.03 -14.96
N ARG A 199 -0.87 8.56 -13.88
CA ARG A 199 0.61 8.45 -13.79
C ARG A 199 1.13 7.05 -14.00
N VAL A 200 0.43 6.01 -13.52
CA VAL A 200 0.88 4.61 -13.60
C VAL A 200 0.48 4.04 -14.96
N VAL A 201 1.19 4.48 -16.01
CA VAL A 201 0.89 4.14 -17.40
C VAL A 201 1.88 3.11 -17.94
N GLU A 202 3.17 3.42 -17.89
CA GLU A 202 4.23 2.58 -18.42
C GLU A 202 5.08 1.99 -17.30
N LEU A 203 5.63 0.79 -17.54
CA LEU A 203 6.55 0.13 -16.64
C LEU A 203 7.91 0.85 -16.67
N ASN A 204 8.39 1.27 -15.50
CA ASN A 204 9.74 1.84 -15.38
C ASN A 204 10.79 0.72 -15.40
N THR A 205 11.11 0.24 -16.61
CA THR A 205 12.03 -0.88 -16.83
C THR A 205 13.46 -0.56 -16.40
N GLU A 206 13.90 0.70 -16.57
CA GLU A 206 15.24 1.13 -16.14
C GLU A 206 15.39 1.06 -14.62
N ALA A 207 14.43 1.57 -13.89
CA ALA A 207 14.43 1.49 -12.43
C ALA A 207 14.42 0.04 -11.94
N LEU A 208 13.58 -0.81 -12.55
CA LEU A 208 13.50 -2.22 -12.21
C LEU A 208 14.80 -2.98 -12.50
N GLU A 209 15.47 -2.68 -13.61
CA GLU A 209 16.78 -3.27 -13.93
C GLU A 209 17.81 -2.98 -12.83
N ASN A 210 17.78 -1.77 -12.26
CA ASN A 210 18.70 -1.38 -11.19
C ASN A 210 18.44 -2.09 -9.86
N ILE A 211 17.19 -2.49 -9.59
CA ILE A 211 16.77 -3.05 -8.30
C ILE A 211 16.41 -4.53 -8.33
N LYS A 212 16.38 -5.18 -9.49
CA LYS A 212 15.91 -6.56 -9.68
C LYS A 212 16.53 -7.56 -8.71
N HIS A 213 17.82 -7.41 -8.42
CA HIS A 213 18.59 -8.30 -7.55
C HIS A 213 18.23 -8.20 -6.05
N LEU A 214 17.49 -7.15 -5.66
CA LEU A 214 16.95 -6.94 -4.31
C LEU A 214 15.45 -7.22 -4.24
N THR A 215 14.79 -7.50 -5.39
CA THR A 215 13.35 -7.45 -5.52
C THR A 215 12.71 -8.83 -5.50
N ASN A 216 11.70 -8.97 -4.64
CA ASN A 216 10.75 -10.07 -4.61
C ASN A 216 9.36 -9.54 -4.99
N VAL A 217 8.61 -10.30 -5.76
CA VAL A 217 7.25 -9.95 -6.21
C VAL A 217 6.28 -11.05 -5.81
N ILE A 218 5.23 -10.69 -5.08
CA ILE A 218 4.07 -11.54 -4.83
C ILE A 218 2.91 -10.98 -5.64
N TYR A 219 2.31 -11.79 -6.50
CA TYR A 219 1.24 -11.41 -7.40
C TYR A 219 0.15 -12.48 -7.48
N SER A 220 -1.03 -12.14 -7.98
CA SER A 220 -2.18 -13.04 -7.97
C SER A 220 -2.84 -13.18 -9.33
N ASP A 221 -3.43 -14.36 -9.54
CA ASP A 221 -4.35 -14.65 -10.65
C ASP A 221 -5.77 -14.09 -10.45
N ARG A 222 -6.05 -13.51 -9.27
CA ARG A 222 -7.35 -12.92 -8.91
C ARG A 222 -7.29 -11.40 -8.79
N ASP A 223 -6.24 -10.78 -9.31
CA ASP A 223 -5.99 -9.36 -9.17
C ASP A 223 -6.58 -8.56 -10.34
N GLY A 224 -7.65 -7.82 -10.09
CA GLY A 224 -8.27 -6.94 -11.09
C GLY A 224 -7.55 -5.59 -11.29
N TRP A 225 -6.53 -5.27 -10.46
CA TRP A 225 -5.70 -4.06 -10.60
C TRP A 225 -4.38 -4.34 -11.32
N ALA A 226 -3.80 -5.52 -11.10
CA ALA A 226 -2.53 -5.96 -11.66
C ALA A 226 -2.70 -7.35 -12.31
N PRO A 227 -3.33 -7.44 -13.50
CA PRO A 227 -3.59 -8.72 -14.16
C PRO A 227 -2.30 -9.46 -14.50
N LEU A 228 -2.37 -10.80 -14.62
CA LEU A 228 -1.22 -11.67 -14.91
C LEU A 228 -0.40 -11.22 -16.13
N SER A 229 -1.05 -10.66 -17.15
CA SER A 229 -0.35 -10.16 -18.33
C SER A 229 0.68 -9.06 -18.02
N TYR A 230 0.46 -8.27 -16.95
CA TYR A 230 1.45 -7.28 -16.53
C TYR A 230 2.64 -7.92 -15.80
N MET A 231 2.42 -9.06 -15.18
CA MET A 231 3.49 -9.82 -14.53
C MET A 231 4.37 -10.52 -15.56
N ASP A 232 3.86 -10.80 -16.76
CA ASP A 232 4.67 -11.35 -17.85
C ASP A 232 5.79 -10.39 -18.25
N ASP A 233 5.55 -9.08 -18.20
CA ASP A 233 6.56 -8.07 -18.48
C ASP A 233 7.71 -8.06 -17.42
N LEU A 234 7.43 -8.53 -16.19
CA LEU A 234 8.45 -8.65 -15.15
C LEU A 234 9.32 -9.91 -15.29
N LYS A 235 8.88 -10.93 -16.03
CA LYS A 235 9.64 -12.18 -16.22
C LYS A 235 10.99 -11.94 -16.90
N GLN A 236 11.14 -10.84 -17.64
CA GLN A 236 12.43 -10.48 -18.25
C GLN A 236 13.53 -10.23 -17.21
N PHE A 237 13.17 -9.91 -15.97
CA PHE A 237 14.13 -9.65 -14.88
C PHE A 237 14.50 -10.91 -14.07
N GLN A 238 13.88 -12.08 -14.39
CA GLN A 238 14.28 -13.35 -13.79
C GLN A 238 15.61 -13.84 -14.38
N PRO A 239 16.41 -14.64 -13.65
CA PRO A 239 16.14 -15.17 -12.31
C PRO A 239 16.51 -14.23 -11.15
N GLU A 240 17.05 -13.04 -11.40
CA GLU A 240 17.51 -12.13 -10.36
C GLU A 240 16.35 -11.59 -9.51
N MET A 241 15.20 -11.30 -10.15
CA MET A 241 13.95 -10.95 -9.48
C MET A 241 13.18 -12.21 -9.14
N ASN A 242 12.92 -12.43 -7.85
CA ASN A 242 12.08 -13.54 -7.40
C ASN A 242 10.60 -13.21 -7.59
N MET A 243 9.84 -14.14 -8.17
CA MET A 243 8.41 -13.95 -8.42
C MET A 243 7.60 -15.13 -7.90
N LYS A 244 6.60 -14.84 -7.05
CA LYS A 244 5.71 -15.85 -6.47
C LYS A 244 4.26 -15.55 -6.80
N GLN A 245 3.59 -16.47 -7.50
CA GLN A 245 2.15 -16.40 -7.77
C GLN A 245 1.36 -17.01 -6.61
N VAL A 246 0.26 -16.35 -6.25
CA VAL A 246 -0.73 -16.81 -5.27
C VAL A 246 -2.14 -16.70 -5.85
N SER A 247 -3.14 -17.28 -5.16
CA SER A 247 -4.57 -17.16 -5.52
C SER A 247 -5.33 -16.40 -4.44
N ILE A 248 -4.87 -15.19 -4.14
CA ILE A 248 -5.35 -14.31 -3.07
C ILE A 248 -5.85 -13.00 -3.68
N ASP A 249 -6.92 -12.43 -3.15
CA ASP A 249 -7.45 -11.15 -3.62
C ASP A 249 -6.43 -10.00 -3.41
N HIS A 250 -6.46 -9.00 -4.27
CA HIS A 250 -5.60 -7.81 -4.21
C HIS A 250 -5.54 -7.18 -2.80
N ALA A 251 -6.66 -7.08 -2.12
CA ALA A 251 -6.75 -6.54 -0.76
C ALA A 251 -6.40 -7.59 0.31
N PHE A 252 -5.25 -8.25 0.19
CA PHE A 252 -4.78 -9.32 1.08
C PHE A 252 -4.81 -8.92 2.57
N VAL A 253 -4.58 -7.64 2.87
CA VAL A 253 -4.58 -7.10 4.24
C VAL A 253 -5.89 -7.31 4.99
N LEU A 254 -6.98 -7.59 4.29
CA LEU A 254 -8.29 -7.82 4.90
C LEU A 254 -8.49 -9.26 5.39
N LYS A 255 -7.77 -10.25 4.81
CA LYS A 255 -8.02 -11.68 5.09
C LYS A 255 -6.77 -12.55 5.20
N TYR A 256 -5.68 -12.15 4.55
CA TYR A 256 -4.51 -13.00 4.32
C TYR A 256 -3.21 -12.35 4.83
N SER A 257 -3.35 -11.47 5.84
CA SER A 257 -2.22 -10.74 6.42
C SER A 257 -1.13 -11.67 6.95
N GLU A 258 -1.52 -12.72 7.70
CA GLU A 258 -0.60 -13.70 8.28
C GLU A 258 0.10 -14.51 7.18
N GLU A 259 -0.67 -15.05 6.24
CA GLU A 259 -0.14 -15.86 5.12
C GLU A 259 0.88 -15.09 4.27
N ILE A 260 0.60 -13.82 3.95
CA ILE A 260 1.52 -13.00 3.15
C ILE A 260 2.72 -12.53 3.97
N ALA A 261 2.58 -12.32 5.28
CA ALA A 261 3.70 -11.94 6.14
C ALA A 261 4.72 -13.06 6.34
N GLU A 262 4.30 -14.32 6.24
CA GLU A 262 5.15 -15.50 6.35
C GLU A 262 5.89 -15.88 5.04
N MET A 263 5.51 -15.27 3.92
CA MET A 263 6.11 -15.52 2.60
C MET A 263 7.37 -14.72 2.37
#